data_f5a08c4194832429cd26c30f4ce9c575
#
_entry.id   f5a08c4194832429cd26c30f4ce9c575
#
_cell.length_a   1.000
_cell.length_b   1.000
_cell.length_c   1.000
_cell.angle_alpha   90.00
_cell.angle_beta   90.00
_cell.angle_gamma   90.00
#
_symmetry.space_group_name_H-M   'P 1'
#
loop_
_entity.id
_entity.type
_entity.pdbx_description
1 polymer ?
#
loop_
_entity_poly.entity_id
_entity_poly.type
_entity_poly.pdbx_seq_one_letter_code
_entity_poly.pdbx_strand_id
1 'polypeptide(L)'
;MKCPKCSSAMQSVSHQGVDVDRCTKCGGLWFDMLEAEDLKELSGSEGIDTGDKKTGKEQNKIGNIKCPKDSATMLRMVVNGQPHIWYESCPVCYGTYFDAGEFKDFKAETFIDTVKSLFRKERK
;
A
#
# COMPACT_ATOMS: atom_id res chain seq x y z
N MET A 1 -3.08 4.66 -16.32
CA MET A 1 -3.80 3.81 -15.36
C MET A 1 -4.81 4.65 -14.59
N LYS A 2 -5.96 4.11 -14.33
CA LYS A 2 -7.00 4.77 -13.53
C LYS A 2 -7.07 4.15 -12.14
N CYS A 3 -7.37 4.99 -11.15
CA CYS A 3 -7.52 4.51 -9.78
C CYS A 3 -8.66 3.50 -9.68
N PRO A 4 -8.43 2.32 -9.08
CA PRO A 4 -9.47 1.30 -8.98
C PRO A 4 -10.63 1.67 -8.06
N LYS A 5 -10.49 2.70 -7.24
CA LYS A 5 -11.55 3.12 -6.32
C LYS A 5 -12.29 4.37 -6.78
N CYS A 6 -11.60 5.38 -7.29
CA CYS A 6 -12.25 6.65 -7.66
C CYS A 6 -12.19 6.97 -9.15
N SER A 7 -11.56 6.13 -9.95
CA SER A 7 -11.44 6.26 -11.41
C SER A 7 -10.66 7.49 -11.90
N SER A 8 -10.03 8.23 -11.01
CA SER A 8 -9.20 9.36 -11.39
C SER A 8 -7.88 8.90 -11.98
N ALA A 9 -7.20 9.77 -12.73
CA ALA A 9 -5.91 9.44 -13.30
C ALA A 9 -4.88 9.19 -12.19
N MET A 10 -3.98 8.24 -12.44
CA MET A 10 -2.85 7.97 -11.56
C MET A 10 -1.57 8.47 -12.22
N GLN A 11 -0.65 9.00 -11.41
CA GLN A 11 0.64 9.46 -11.91
C GLN A 11 1.75 8.61 -11.31
N SER A 12 2.81 8.41 -12.12
CA SER A 12 3.99 7.69 -11.65
C SER A 12 4.80 8.55 -10.70
N VAL A 13 5.18 7.99 -9.57
CA VAL A 13 6.11 8.62 -8.63
C VAL A 13 7.25 7.64 -8.34
N SER A 14 8.46 8.15 -8.24
CA SER A 14 9.65 7.31 -8.06
C SER A 14 10.32 7.55 -6.73
N HIS A 15 10.85 6.48 -6.16
CA HIS A 15 11.71 6.56 -4.98
C HIS A 15 12.85 5.56 -5.12
N GLN A 16 14.07 6.06 -5.21
CA GLN A 16 15.30 5.25 -5.35
C GLN A 16 15.19 4.20 -6.48
N GLY A 17 14.66 4.64 -7.64
CA GLY A 17 14.55 3.78 -8.82
C GLY A 17 13.34 2.87 -8.87
N VAL A 18 12.49 2.88 -7.85
CA VAL A 18 11.24 2.13 -7.85
C VAL A 18 10.08 3.06 -8.18
N ASP A 19 9.32 2.72 -9.22
CA ASP A 19 8.19 3.52 -9.69
C ASP A 19 6.89 2.91 -9.20
N VAL A 20 6.04 3.76 -8.62
CA VAL A 20 4.68 3.37 -8.22
C VAL A 20 3.69 4.37 -8.79
N ASP A 21 2.40 4.00 -8.84
CA ASP A 21 1.37 4.89 -9.32
C ASP A 21 0.58 5.45 -8.13
N ARG A 22 0.37 6.77 -8.13
CA ARG A 22 -0.37 7.46 -7.08
C ARG A 22 -1.58 8.15 -7.69
N CYS A 23 -2.75 7.93 -7.09
CA CYS A 23 -3.97 8.61 -7.55
C CYS A 23 -3.88 10.11 -7.31
N THR A 24 -4.19 10.89 -8.34
CA THR A 24 -4.12 12.35 -8.27
C THR A 24 -5.24 12.96 -7.44
N LYS A 25 -6.28 12.19 -7.11
CA LYS A 25 -7.43 12.66 -6.35
C LYS A 25 -7.46 12.13 -4.92
N CYS A 26 -7.50 10.80 -4.75
CA CYS A 26 -7.64 10.22 -3.41
C CYS A 26 -6.31 9.89 -2.73
N GLY A 27 -5.20 9.96 -3.46
CA GLY A 27 -3.88 9.70 -2.90
C GLY A 27 -3.56 8.22 -2.71
N GLY A 28 -4.40 7.31 -3.17
CA GLY A 28 -4.14 5.88 -3.10
C GLY A 28 -2.93 5.49 -3.94
N LEU A 29 -2.27 4.39 -3.55
CA LEU A 29 -1.04 3.93 -4.17
C LEU A 29 -1.22 2.54 -4.78
N TRP A 30 -0.77 2.38 -6.02
CA TRP A 30 -0.70 1.09 -6.69
C TRP A 30 0.74 0.63 -6.78
N PHE A 31 1.00 -0.58 -6.32
CA PHE A 31 2.31 -1.22 -6.39
C PHE A 31 2.22 -2.45 -7.26
N ASP A 32 3.14 -2.62 -8.20
CA ASP A 32 3.29 -3.88 -8.92
C ASP A 32 3.86 -4.94 -7.96
N MET A 33 3.83 -6.19 -8.39
CA MET A 33 4.24 -7.32 -7.56
C MET A 33 5.55 -7.05 -6.80
N LEU A 34 5.52 -7.18 -5.47
CA LEU A 34 6.65 -7.02 -4.55
C LEU A 34 7.20 -5.60 -4.38
N GLU A 35 6.71 -4.60 -5.11
CA GLU A 35 7.21 -3.23 -4.98
C GLU A 35 6.91 -2.62 -3.61
N ALA A 36 5.75 -2.92 -3.03
CA ALA A 36 5.42 -2.41 -1.70
C ALA A 36 6.40 -2.93 -0.66
N GLU A 37 6.80 -4.19 -0.77
CA GLU A 37 7.75 -4.79 0.15
C GLU A 37 9.17 -4.27 -0.06
N ASP A 38 9.57 -4.04 -1.29
CA ASP A 38 10.85 -3.42 -1.60
C ASP A 38 10.91 -2.00 -1.03
N LEU A 39 9.85 -1.21 -1.24
CA LEU A 39 9.80 0.17 -0.81
C LEU A 39 9.76 0.34 0.70
N LYS A 40 9.11 -0.56 1.43
CA LYS A 40 9.06 -0.42 2.89
C LYS A 40 10.44 -0.48 3.54
N GLU A 41 11.40 -1.09 2.87
CA GLU A 41 12.77 -1.22 3.36
C GLU A 41 13.67 -0.06 2.95
N LEU A 42 13.21 0.82 2.06
CA LEU A 42 13.98 1.95 1.59
C LEU A 42 13.73 3.18 2.46
N SER A 43 14.81 3.79 2.93
CA SER A 43 14.73 5.01 3.74
C SER A 43 13.99 6.12 3.00
N GLY A 44 13.07 6.78 3.69
CA GLY A 44 12.32 7.90 3.13
C GLY A 44 11.15 7.53 2.22
N SER A 45 10.91 6.25 1.96
CA SER A 45 9.85 5.82 1.04
C SER A 45 8.44 6.19 1.52
N GLU A 46 8.25 6.42 2.81
CA GLU A 46 6.97 6.91 3.34
C GLU A 46 6.53 8.23 2.70
N GLY A 47 7.48 8.98 2.14
CA GLY A 47 7.19 10.24 1.45
C GLY A 47 6.37 10.10 0.18
N ILE A 48 6.26 8.90 -0.40
CA ILE A 48 5.39 8.69 -1.56
C ILE A 48 3.91 8.69 -1.17
N ASP A 49 3.59 8.41 0.09
CA ASP A 49 2.22 8.39 0.60
C ASP A 49 1.86 9.80 1.09
N THR A 50 1.45 10.65 0.15
CA THR A 50 1.17 12.07 0.41
C THR A 50 -0.31 12.36 0.58
N GLY A 51 -1.17 11.35 0.43
CA GLY A 51 -2.61 11.56 0.51
C GLY A 51 -3.10 11.81 1.93
N ASP A 52 -4.31 12.36 2.01
CA ASP A 52 -4.97 12.63 3.28
C ASP A 52 -5.44 11.32 3.92
N LYS A 53 -5.01 11.06 5.13
CA LYS A 53 -5.35 9.85 5.88
C LYS A 53 -6.87 9.70 6.09
N LYS A 54 -7.56 10.82 6.27
CA LYS A 54 -9.02 10.82 6.42
C LYS A 54 -9.70 10.36 5.13
N THR A 55 -9.23 10.84 3.98
CA THR A 55 -9.69 10.39 2.68
C THR A 55 -9.41 8.89 2.50
N GLY A 56 -8.24 8.43 2.92
CA GLY A 56 -7.89 7.02 2.86
C GLY A 56 -8.84 6.15 3.66
N LYS A 57 -9.24 6.57 4.84
CA LYS A 57 -10.22 5.83 5.66
C LYS A 57 -11.58 5.74 4.98
N GLU A 58 -12.02 6.82 4.32
CA GLU A 58 -13.27 6.81 3.57
C GLU A 58 -13.19 5.85 2.38
N GLN A 59 -12.09 5.89 1.65
CA GLN A 59 -11.89 5.01 0.49
C GLN A 59 -11.72 3.55 0.90
N ASN A 60 -11.21 3.29 2.09
CA ASN A 60 -11.04 1.93 2.60
C ASN A 60 -12.35 1.17 2.74
N LYS A 61 -13.48 1.88 2.80
CA LYS A 61 -14.81 1.28 2.87
C LYS A 61 -15.27 0.72 1.53
N ILE A 62 -14.62 1.11 0.43
CA ILE A 62 -14.98 0.66 -0.91
C ILE A 62 -14.39 -0.72 -1.14
N GLY A 63 -15.25 -1.71 -1.38
CA GLY A 63 -14.85 -3.08 -1.64
C GLY A 63 -15.13 -3.51 -3.07
N ASN A 64 -14.82 -4.77 -3.38
CA ASN A 64 -15.10 -5.40 -4.68
C ASN A 64 -14.53 -4.61 -5.87
N ILE A 65 -13.34 -4.06 -5.69
CA ILE A 65 -12.69 -3.28 -6.75
C ILE A 65 -12.04 -4.19 -7.78
N LYS A 66 -11.83 -3.65 -8.98
CA LYS A 66 -11.22 -4.38 -10.09
C LYS A 66 -9.77 -3.93 -10.26
N CYS A 67 -8.90 -4.89 -10.56
CA CYS A 67 -7.50 -4.59 -10.86
C CYS A 67 -7.41 -3.65 -12.07
N PRO A 68 -6.67 -2.54 -11.97
CA PRO A 68 -6.55 -1.59 -13.07
C PRO A 68 -5.77 -2.16 -14.27
N LYS A 69 -5.06 -3.28 -14.09
CA LYS A 69 -4.27 -3.89 -15.17
C LYS A 69 -4.98 -5.02 -15.89
N ASP A 70 -5.69 -5.88 -15.16
CA ASP A 70 -6.28 -7.09 -15.74
C ASP A 70 -7.77 -7.25 -15.46
N SER A 71 -8.39 -6.32 -14.77
CA SER A 71 -9.83 -6.30 -14.44
C SER A 71 -10.30 -7.45 -13.52
N ALA A 72 -9.39 -8.23 -12.98
CA ALA A 72 -9.75 -9.26 -12.00
C ALA A 72 -10.29 -8.62 -10.73
N THR A 73 -11.20 -9.30 -10.04
CA THR A 73 -11.68 -8.82 -8.74
C THR A 73 -10.57 -8.93 -7.71
N MET A 74 -10.24 -7.82 -7.07
CA MET A 74 -9.16 -7.79 -6.08
C MET A 74 -9.64 -8.32 -4.74
N LEU A 75 -8.72 -8.93 -4.00
CA LEU A 75 -8.98 -9.48 -2.67
C LEU A 75 -8.62 -8.45 -1.62
N ARG A 76 -9.51 -8.27 -0.64
CA ARG A 76 -9.24 -7.41 0.50
C ARG A 76 -8.40 -8.18 1.52
N MET A 77 -7.25 -7.63 1.85
CA MET A 77 -6.27 -8.28 2.73
C MET A 77 -5.96 -7.40 3.92
N VAL A 78 -5.55 -8.02 5.01
CA VAL A 78 -5.05 -7.31 6.18
C VAL A 78 -3.58 -7.68 6.36
N VAL A 79 -2.78 -6.73 6.80
CA VAL A 79 -1.34 -6.98 7.05
C VAL A 79 -1.22 -7.96 8.22
N ASN A 80 -0.44 -9.02 8.01
CA ASN A 80 -0.24 -10.05 9.03
C ASN A 80 0.34 -9.44 10.30
N GLY A 81 -0.35 -9.65 11.43
CA GLY A 81 0.04 -9.07 12.71
C GLY A 81 -0.38 -7.61 12.90
N GLN A 82 -1.00 -6.99 11.89
CA GLN A 82 -1.42 -5.59 11.91
C GLN A 82 -2.86 -5.48 11.42
N PRO A 83 -3.85 -5.93 12.21
CA PRO A 83 -5.23 -6.08 11.71
C PRO A 83 -5.94 -4.76 11.38
N HIS A 84 -5.34 -3.62 11.68
CA HIS A 84 -5.88 -2.30 11.35
C HIS A 84 -5.38 -1.75 10.02
N ILE A 85 -4.46 -2.45 9.35
CA ILE A 85 -3.90 -2.02 8.05
C ILE A 85 -4.46 -2.92 6.96
N TRP A 86 -5.30 -2.34 6.11
CA TRP A 86 -5.96 -3.03 5.01
C TRP A 86 -5.38 -2.63 3.67
N TYR A 87 -5.32 -3.57 2.75
CA TYR A 87 -4.94 -3.31 1.37
C TYR A 87 -5.69 -4.28 0.46
N GLU A 88 -5.67 -4.01 -0.85
CA GLU A 88 -6.26 -4.91 -1.83
C GLU A 88 -5.14 -5.54 -2.65
N SER A 89 -5.30 -6.83 -3.00
CA SER A 89 -4.32 -7.58 -3.78
C SER A 89 -4.99 -8.27 -4.96
N CYS A 90 -4.37 -8.18 -6.13
CA CYS A 90 -4.86 -8.87 -7.31
C CYS A 90 -4.39 -10.33 -7.30
N PRO A 91 -5.32 -11.31 -7.40
CA PRO A 91 -4.91 -12.72 -7.42
C PRO A 91 -4.28 -13.17 -8.74
N VAL A 92 -4.29 -12.32 -9.77
CA VAL A 92 -3.76 -12.64 -11.09
C VAL A 92 -2.37 -12.05 -11.29
N CYS A 93 -2.21 -10.73 -11.11
CA CYS A 93 -0.92 -10.06 -11.33
C CYS A 93 -0.12 -9.82 -10.06
N TYR A 94 -0.72 -10.07 -8.90
CA TYR A 94 -0.13 -9.85 -7.57
C TYR A 94 0.23 -8.41 -7.25
N GLY A 95 -0.35 -7.45 -7.98
CA GLY A 95 -0.25 -6.05 -7.64
C GLY A 95 -1.07 -5.74 -6.39
N THR A 96 -0.72 -4.67 -5.69
CA THR A 96 -1.41 -4.26 -4.46
C THR A 96 -1.80 -2.79 -4.52
N TYR A 97 -2.90 -2.47 -3.84
CA TYR A 97 -3.40 -1.10 -3.72
C TYR A 97 -3.54 -0.74 -2.24
N PHE A 98 -2.94 0.38 -1.86
CA PHE A 98 -3.04 0.94 -0.50
C PHE A 98 -3.78 2.26 -0.57
N ASP A 99 -4.80 2.45 0.26
CA ASP A 99 -5.43 3.76 0.40
C ASP A 99 -4.47 4.76 1.04
N ALA A 100 -4.74 6.06 0.88
CA ALA A 100 -3.89 7.11 1.42
C ALA A 100 -3.66 6.90 2.93
N GLY A 101 -2.40 6.99 3.35
CA GLY A 101 -1.99 6.79 4.73
C GLY A 101 -1.70 5.35 5.12
N GLU A 102 -2.23 4.38 4.39
CA GLU A 102 -2.06 2.97 4.73
C GLU A 102 -0.62 2.49 4.52
N PHE A 103 0.04 2.93 3.46
CA PHE A 103 1.42 2.55 3.22
C PHE A 103 2.36 3.10 4.29
N LYS A 104 2.15 4.34 4.72
CA LYS A 104 2.92 4.91 5.83
C LYS A 104 2.78 4.07 7.10
N ASP A 105 1.55 3.68 7.42
CA ASP A 105 1.28 2.87 8.58
C ASP A 105 1.92 1.49 8.44
N PHE A 106 1.80 0.87 7.27
CA PHE A 106 2.42 -0.42 6.97
C PHE A 106 3.93 -0.38 7.19
N LYS A 107 4.60 0.64 6.67
CA LYS A 107 6.05 0.81 6.82
C LYS A 107 6.45 1.01 8.28
N ALA A 108 5.76 1.89 8.99
CA ALA A 108 6.07 2.21 10.38
C ALA A 108 5.85 1.00 11.30
N GLU A 109 4.71 0.33 11.17
CA GLU A 109 4.37 -0.82 11.99
C GLU A 109 5.32 -2.00 11.75
N THR A 110 5.64 -2.25 10.48
CA THR A 110 6.55 -3.34 10.13
C THR A 110 7.95 -3.10 10.71
N PHE A 111 8.42 -1.86 10.69
CA PHE A 111 9.71 -1.51 11.29
C PHE A 111 9.72 -1.77 12.80
N ILE A 112 8.68 -1.32 13.49
CA ILE A 112 8.55 -1.52 14.95
C ILE A 112 8.52 -3.02 15.27
N ASP A 113 7.78 -3.82 14.52
CA ASP A 113 7.69 -5.25 14.74
C ASP A 113 9.04 -5.94 14.54
N THR A 114 9.81 -5.53 13.53
CA THR A 114 11.14 -6.06 13.29
C THR A 114 12.07 -5.77 14.48
N VAL A 115 12.05 -4.56 14.99
CA VAL A 115 12.85 -4.17 16.15
C VAL A 115 12.46 -4.99 17.37
N LYS A 116 11.16 -5.14 17.64
CA LYS A 116 10.67 -5.94 18.76
C LYS A 116 11.11 -7.41 18.65
N SER A 117 11.05 -7.97 17.45
CA SER A 117 11.47 -9.34 17.21
C SER A 117 12.96 -9.54 17.50
N LEU A 118 13.80 -8.59 17.12
CA LEU A 118 15.22 -8.64 17.41
C LEU A 118 15.49 -8.64 18.92
N PHE A 119 14.81 -7.76 19.65
CA PHE A 119 14.94 -7.71 21.10
C PHE A 119 14.49 -9.00 21.76
N ARG A 120 13.41 -9.60 21.30
CA ARG A 120 12.93 -10.89 21.82
C ARG A 120 13.96 -12.00 21.64
N LYS A 121 14.61 -12.04 20.49
CA LYS A 121 15.64 -13.03 20.20
C LYS A 121 16.85 -12.88 21.10
N GLU A 122 17.25 -11.68 21.41
CA GLU A 122 18.37 -11.39 22.29
C GLU A 122 18.12 -11.82 23.74
N ARG A 123 16.86 -11.82 24.16
CA ARG A 123 16.49 -12.20 25.52
C ARG A 123 16.48 -13.70 25.77
N LYS A 124 16.54 -14.48 24.74
CA LYS A 124 16.61 -15.94 24.85
C LYS A 124 18.04 -16.40 25.02
#